data_f6f0b4fcb03e2d1f215ce7addcba3320
#
_entry.id   f6f0b4fcb03e2d1f215ce7addcba3320
#
_cell.length_a   1.000
_cell.length_b   1.000
_cell.length_c   1.000
_cell.angle_alpha   90.00
_cell.angle_beta   90.00
_cell.angle_gamma   90.00
#
_symmetry.space_group_name_H-M   'P 1'
#
loop_
_entity.id
_entity.type
_entity.pdbx_description
1 polymer ?
#
loop_
_entity_poly.entity_id
_entity_poly.type
_entity_poly.pdbx_seq_one_letter_code
_entity_poly.pdbx_strand_id
1 'polypeptide(L)'
;PAELLTKRRIEKLANEYEDLWSPENTFWKEGQQYDVFVSHSSHDAEFIRKVLLFLYHAKGGIRGYVDWQDPAMEHETDLKTAADLKSRIKHARKVIYVVTAESLKSVWCSWEIGFADCAKGPKDIAILAIKPNNGRWKNHEYLQQYPWISYDQARHLFMVTTPEGKRLTLFNWLS
;
A
#
# COMPACT_ATOMS: atom_id res chain seq x y z
N PRO A 1 -5.23 -14.77 -15.42
CA PRO A 1 -4.12 -14.26 -14.63
C PRO A 1 -4.46 -12.84 -14.18
N ALA A 2 -4.25 -12.54 -12.89
CA ALA A 2 -4.48 -11.20 -12.38
C ALA A 2 -3.50 -10.24 -13.07
N GLU A 3 -4.02 -9.22 -13.72
CA GLU A 3 -3.19 -8.26 -14.44
C GLU A 3 -2.54 -7.30 -13.43
N LEU A 4 -1.22 -7.13 -13.53
CA LEU A 4 -0.50 -6.15 -12.75
C LEU A 4 -0.92 -4.74 -13.19
N LEU A 5 -1.22 -3.90 -12.23
CA LEU A 5 -1.59 -2.51 -12.47
C LEU A 5 -0.38 -1.68 -12.92
N THR A 6 -0.59 -0.75 -13.83
CA THR A 6 0.39 0.28 -14.18
C THR A 6 0.09 1.59 -13.47
N LYS A 7 1.08 2.47 -13.29
CA LYS A 7 0.86 3.84 -12.79
C LYS A 7 -0.28 4.52 -13.53
N ARG A 8 -0.20 4.56 -14.87
CA ARG A 8 -1.22 5.18 -15.74
C ARG A 8 -2.62 4.61 -15.52
N ARG A 9 -2.73 3.31 -15.25
CA ARG A 9 -4.03 2.67 -15.01
C ARG A 9 -4.62 3.12 -13.69
N ILE A 10 -3.83 3.15 -12.62
CA ILE A 10 -4.29 3.63 -11.31
C ILE A 10 -4.65 5.12 -11.38
N GLU A 11 -3.81 5.94 -11.98
CA GLU A 11 -4.09 7.37 -12.17
C GLU A 11 -5.41 7.60 -12.91
N LYS A 12 -5.66 6.86 -13.99
CA LYS A 12 -6.92 6.93 -14.72
C LYS A 12 -8.12 6.55 -13.84
N LEU A 13 -8.01 5.48 -13.07
CA LEU A 13 -9.08 5.03 -12.17
C LEU A 13 -9.28 6.01 -11.01
N ALA A 14 -8.21 6.57 -10.45
CA ALA A 14 -8.27 7.54 -9.38
C ALA A 14 -8.88 8.88 -9.83
N ASN A 15 -8.66 9.28 -11.07
CA ASN A 15 -9.24 10.53 -11.61
C ASN A 15 -10.77 10.55 -11.58
N GLU A 16 -11.43 9.40 -11.57
CA GLU A 16 -12.89 9.31 -11.40
C GLU A 16 -13.33 9.82 -10.02
N TYR A 17 -12.41 9.88 -9.06
CA TYR A 17 -12.64 10.28 -7.66
C TYR A 17 -11.92 11.57 -7.27
N GLU A 18 -11.24 12.23 -8.20
CA GLU A 18 -10.39 13.40 -7.89
C GLU A 18 -11.19 14.56 -7.27
N ASP A 19 -12.41 14.78 -7.74
CA ASP A 19 -13.32 15.80 -7.20
C ASP A 19 -13.83 15.44 -5.77
N LEU A 20 -13.68 14.18 -5.38
CA LEU A 20 -14.03 13.69 -4.05
C LEU A 20 -12.82 13.69 -3.11
N TRP A 21 -11.68 14.20 -3.57
CA TRP A 21 -10.48 14.28 -2.77
C TRP A 21 -10.71 15.14 -1.53
N SER A 22 -10.52 14.51 -0.39
CA SER A 22 -10.48 15.19 0.91
C SER A 22 -9.35 14.54 1.73
N PRO A 23 -8.33 15.29 2.12
CA PRO A 23 -7.30 14.77 3.04
C PRO A 23 -7.93 14.18 4.29
N GLU A 24 -9.05 14.76 4.71
CA GLU A 24 -9.76 14.39 5.93
C GLU A 24 -10.38 13.01 5.88
N ASN A 25 -10.81 12.58 4.71
CA ASN A 25 -11.46 11.30 4.52
C ASN A 25 -10.50 10.21 4.03
N THR A 26 -9.44 10.59 3.35
CA THR A 26 -8.55 9.66 2.65
C THR A 26 -7.33 9.27 3.48
N PHE A 27 -6.86 10.19 4.34
CA PHE A 27 -5.67 9.96 5.17
C PHE A 27 -6.02 9.76 6.64
N TRP A 28 -5.11 9.09 7.32
CA TRP A 28 -5.15 8.98 8.76
C TRP A 28 -4.93 10.36 9.41
N LYS A 29 -5.67 10.60 10.50
CA LYS A 29 -5.45 11.71 11.43
C LYS A 29 -5.08 11.17 12.80
N GLU A 30 -4.35 11.95 13.56
CA GLU A 30 -4.02 11.62 14.94
C GLU A 30 -5.28 11.24 15.73
N GLY A 31 -5.21 10.12 16.46
CA GLY A 31 -6.34 9.58 17.23
C GLY A 31 -7.35 8.74 16.42
N GLN A 32 -7.21 8.61 15.10
CA GLN A 32 -8.04 7.74 14.27
C GLN A 32 -7.37 6.38 14.05
N GLN A 33 -8.18 5.34 13.97
CA GLN A 33 -7.72 4.04 13.49
C GLN A 33 -7.59 4.05 11.97
N TYR A 34 -6.59 3.37 11.45
CA TYR A 34 -6.39 3.14 10.03
C TYR A 34 -6.31 1.63 9.74
N ASP A 35 -6.75 1.26 8.56
CA ASP A 35 -6.84 -0.16 8.19
C ASP A 35 -5.49 -0.71 7.77
N VAL A 36 -4.73 0.09 7.02
CA VAL A 36 -3.46 -0.34 6.45
C VAL A 36 -2.35 0.67 6.69
N PHE A 37 -1.15 0.16 6.95
CA PHE A 37 0.09 0.91 6.79
C PHE A 37 0.54 0.73 5.33
N VAL A 38 0.79 1.83 4.62
CA VAL A 38 1.19 1.81 3.22
C VAL A 38 2.69 2.11 3.11
N SER A 39 3.48 1.05 2.99
CA SER A 39 4.93 1.17 2.72
C SER A 39 5.14 1.58 1.27
N HIS A 40 5.92 2.63 1.04
CA HIS A 40 6.15 3.21 -0.28
C HIS A 40 7.43 4.05 -0.31
N SER A 41 7.92 4.37 -1.50
CA SER A 41 9.01 5.34 -1.66
C SER A 41 8.47 6.78 -1.59
N SER A 42 9.16 7.66 -0.87
CA SER A 42 8.85 9.11 -0.86
C SER A 42 8.89 9.75 -2.26
N HIS A 43 9.68 9.21 -3.18
CA HIS A 43 9.70 9.63 -4.58
C HIS A 43 8.39 9.33 -5.33
N ASP A 44 7.54 8.48 -4.80
CA ASP A 44 6.24 8.12 -5.36
C ASP A 44 5.07 8.82 -4.66
N ALA A 45 5.29 9.79 -3.78
CA ALA A 45 4.28 10.40 -2.92
C ALA A 45 3.01 10.86 -3.68
N GLU A 46 3.17 11.56 -4.80
CA GLU A 46 2.03 12.00 -5.62
C GLU A 46 1.24 10.81 -6.20
N PHE A 47 1.94 9.78 -6.64
CA PHE A 47 1.31 8.54 -7.10
C PHE A 47 0.61 7.80 -5.96
N ILE A 48 1.21 7.76 -4.79
CA ILE A 48 0.61 7.13 -3.59
C ILE A 48 -0.68 7.85 -3.17
N ARG A 49 -0.75 9.17 -3.30
CA ARG A 49 -1.99 9.92 -3.11
C ARG A 49 -3.12 9.37 -3.99
N LYS A 50 -2.84 9.10 -5.25
CA LYS A 50 -3.80 8.48 -6.19
C LYS A 50 -4.17 7.04 -5.79
N VAL A 51 -3.21 6.25 -5.32
CA VAL A 51 -3.45 4.90 -4.81
C VAL A 51 -4.42 4.95 -3.62
N LEU A 52 -4.18 5.82 -2.65
CA LEU A 52 -5.02 5.96 -1.46
C LEU A 52 -6.43 6.44 -1.81
N LEU A 53 -6.54 7.44 -2.67
CA LEU A 53 -7.83 7.93 -3.15
C LEU A 53 -8.64 6.80 -3.79
N PHE A 54 -8.01 6.01 -4.63
CA PHE A 54 -8.64 4.89 -5.29
C PHE A 54 -9.03 3.76 -4.30
N LEU A 55 -8.15 3.41 -3.36
CA LEU A 55 -8.45 2.42 -2.32
C LEU A 55 -9.62 2.84 -1.44
N TYR A 56 -9.72 4.12 -1.11
CA TYR A 56 -10.80 4.64 -0.28
C TYR A 56 -12.16 4.61 -1.02
N HIS A 57 -12.21 5.03 -2.27
CA HIS A 57 -13.46 5.17 -3.02
C HIS A 57 -13.87 3.91 -3.81
N ALA A 58 -12.93 3.03 -4.17
CA ALA A 58 -13.23 1.79 -4.89
C ALA A 58 -13.81 0.71 -3.96
N LYS A 59 -15.02 0.94 -3.45
CA LYS A 59 -15.83 -0.02 -2.67
C LYS A 59 -15.13 -0.58 -1.41
N GLY A 60 -14.64 0.29 -0.55
CA GLY A 60 -14.03 -0.21 0.67
C GLY A 60 -13.90 0.79 1.80
N GLY A 61 -13.80 2.08 1.50
CA GLY A 61 -13.50 3.09 2.51
C GLY A 61 -12.20 2.78 3.27
N ILE A 62 -11.22 2.16 2.59
CA ILE A 62 -9.97 1.72 3.20
C ILE A 62 -9.12 2.94 3.53
N ARG A 63 -8.83 3.14 4.81
CA ARG A 63 -7.99 4.22 5.29
C ARG A 63 -6.55 3.77 5.39
N GLY A 64 -5.70 4.38 4.56
CA GLY A 64 -4.26 4.13 4.56
C GLY A 64 -3.51 5.13 5.43
N TYR A 65 -2.56 4.65 6.22
CA TYR A 65 -1.55 5.48 6.86
C TYR A 65 -0.33 5.60 5.94
N VAL A 66 0.16 6.82 5.80
CA VAL A 66 1.42 7.15 5.14
C VAL A 66 2.23 8.10 6.03
N ASP A 67 3.52 7.88 6.12
CA ASP A 67 4.43 8.60 7.03
C ASP A 67 4.50 10.11 6.76
N TRP A 68 4.54 10.53 5.50
CA TRP A 68 4.64 11.94 5.12
C TRP A 68 3.39 12.79 5.44
N GLN A 69 2.31 12.15 5.88
CA GLN A 69 1.09 12.82 6.35
C GLN A 69 1.02 12.93 7.89
N ASP A 70 1.93 12.26 8.59
CA ASP A 70 1.98 12.30 10.04
C ASP A 70 2.81 13.49 10.50
N PRO A 71 2.21 14.52 11.16
CA PRO A 71 2.95 15.67 11.67
C PRO A 71 4.00 15.29 12.72
N ALA A 72 3.88 14.13 13.35
CA ALA A 72 4.84 13.61 14.32
C ALA A 72 6.09 13.00 13.66
N MET A 73 6.05 12.76 12.35
CA MET A 73 7.17 12.22 11.59
C MET A 73 8.05 13.37 11.10
N GLU A 74 9.28 13.44 11.61
CA GLU A 74 10.27 14.42 11.16
C GLU A 74 10.79 14.02 9.76
N HIS A 75 11.11 15.02 8.95
CA HIS A 75 11.63 14.82 7.59
C HIS A 75 13.04 14.22 7.58
N GLU A 76 13.75 14.26 8.70
CA GLU A 76 15.06 13.63 8.88
C GLU A 76 14.89 12.28 9.57
N THR A 77 15.47 11.26 8.98
CA THR A 77 15.42 9.88 9.48
C THR A 77 16.39 9.69 10.66
N ASP A 78 15.85 9.62 11.85
CA ASP A 78 16.57 9.36 13.08
C ASP A 78 16.04 8.12 13.84
N LEU A 79 16.55 7.87 15.03
CA LEU A 79 16.11 6.77 15.88
C LEU A 79 14.64 6.90 16.31
N LYS A 80 14.15 8.13 16.49
CA LYS A 80 12.75 8.41 16.83
C LYS A 80 11.84 8.05 15.68
N THR A 81 12.18 8.44 14.44
CA THR A 81 11.46 8.06 13.22
C THR A 81 11.29 6.54 13.12
N ALA A 82 12.36 5.77 13.37
CA ALA A 82 12.28 4.31 13.35
C ALA A 82 11.34 3.75 14.44
N ALA A 83 11.33 4.32 15.64
CA ALA A 83 10.46 3.90 16.73
C ALA A 83 8.98 4.21 16.40
N ASP A 84 8.70 5.38 15.83
CA ASP A 84 7.37 5.81 15.42
C ASP A 84 6.83 4.94 14.30
N LEU A 85 7.64 4.65 13.26
CA LEU A 85 7.26 3.73 12.18
C LEU A 85 6.93 2.32 12.71
N LYS A 86 7.75 1.79 13.63
CA LYS A 86 7.45 0.50 14.30
C LYS A 86 6.10 0.52 15.01
N SER A 87 5.81 1.60 15.73
CA SER A 87 4.53 1.79 16.42
C SER A 87 3.38 1.82 15.40
N ARG A 88 3.50 2.60 14.32
CA ARG A 88 2.47 2.71 13.28
C ARG A 88 2.22 1.38 12.57
N ILE A 89 3.28 0.66 12.21
CA ILE A 89 3.15 -0.68 11.61
C ILE A 89 2.43 -1.64 12.56
N LYS A 90 2.76 -1.65 13.85
CA LYS A 90 2.09 -2.51 14.84
C LYS A 90 0.60 -2.18 14.99
N HIS A 91 0.23 -0.90 14.99
CA HIS A 91 -1.17 -0.47 15.16
C HIS A 91 -2.03 -0.63 13.90
N ALA A 92 -1.44 -0.67 12.72
CA ALA A 92 -2.18 -0.99 11.51
C ALA A 92 -2.75 -2.42 11.59
N ARG A 93 -3.93 -2.64 11.01
CA ARG A 93 -4.48 -4.01 10.89
C ARG A 93 -3.64 -4.84 9.93
N LYS A 94 -3.29 -4.27 8.80
CA LYS A 94 -2.52 -4.89 7.72
C LYS A 94 -1.46 -3.93 7.17
N VAL A 95 -0.59 -4.44 6.32
CA VAL A 95 0.41 -3.66 5.61
C VAL A 95 0.25 -3.87 4.11
N ILE A 96 0.25 -2.80 3.34
CA ILE A 96 0.34 -2.85 1.87
C ILE A 96 1.70 -2.28 1.46
N TYR A 97 2.49 -3.08 0.77
CA TYR A 97 3.72 -2.62 0.16
C TYR A 97 3.47 -2.28 -1.31
N VAL A 98 3.54 -1.00 -1.64
CA VAL A 98 3.44 -0.53 -3.02
C VAL A 98 4.80 -0.66 -3.68
N VAL A 99 4.93 -1.67 -4.52
CA VAL A 99 6.20 -2.01 -5.16
C VAL A 99 6.33 -1.30 -6.49
N THR A 100 7.26 -0.35 -6.54
CA THR A 100 7.68 0.39 -7.73
C THR A 100 9.19 0.22 -7.92
N ALA A 101 9.74 0.73 -9.03
CA ALA A 101 11.18 0.78 -9.23
C ALA A 101 11.89 1.60 -8.14
N GLU A 102 11.22 2.64 -7.61
CA GLU A 102 11.79 3.49 -6.57
C GLU A 102 11.70 2.84 -5.18
N SER A 103 10.58 2.20 -4.86
CA SER A 103 10.45 1.51 -3.56
C SER A 103 11.41 0.33 -3.42
N LEU A 104 11.74 -0.35 -4.52
CA LEU A 104 12.73 -1.45 -4.52
C LEU A 104 14.17 -0.99 -4.27
N LYS A 105 14.46 0.29 -4.46
CA LYS A 105 15.76 0.91 -4.13
C LYS A 105 15.80 1.49 -2.72
N SER A 106 14.62 1.64 -2.09
CA SER A 106 14.50 2.24 -0.78
C SER A 106 14.94 1.28 0.33
N VAL A 107 15.93 1.68 1.08
CA VAL A 107 16.37 0.96 2.29
C VAL A 107 15.26 0.92 3.34
N TRP A 108 14.51 2.03 3.46
CA TRP A 108 13.40 2.13 4.41
C TRP A 108 12.26 1.18 4.08
N CYS A 109 11.83 1.10 2.82
CA CYS A 109 10.78 0.15 2.41
C CYS A 109 11.19 -1.29 2.73
N SER A 110 12.43 -1.66 2.45
CA SER A 110 12.95 -3.01 2.75
C SER A 110 12.94 -3.28 4.25
N TRP A 111 13.33 -2.30 5.06
CA TRP A 111 13.33 -2.40 6.51
C TRP A 111 11.90 -2.48 7.08
N GLU A 112 10.97 -1.65 6.60
CA GLU A 112 9.56 -1.66 7.00
C GLU A 112 8.91 -3.01 6.76
N ILE A 113 9.14 -3.60 5.58
CA ILE A 113 8.58 -4.91 5.23
C ILE A 113 9.18 -6.02 6.10
N GLY A 114 10.48 -6.01 6.34
CA GLY A 114 11.13 -6.96 7.25
C GLY A 114 10.61 -6.84 8.68
N PHE A 115 10.41 -5.62 9.16
CA PHE A 115 9.81 -5.40 10.48
C PHE A 115 8.34 -5.83 10.53
N ALA A 116 7.55 -5.51 9.50
CA ALA A 116 6.15 -5.91 9.41
C ALA A 116 6.00 -7.43 9.39
N ASP A 117 6.86 -8.12 8.65
CA ASP A 117 6.87 -9.59 8.57
C ASP A 117 7.13 -10.22 9.95
N CYS A 118 8.11 -9.73 10.68
CA CYS A 118 8.39 -10.17 12.04
C CYS A 118 7.23 -9.86 13.02
N ALA A 119 6.61 -8.69 12.90
CA ALA A 119 5.62 -8.20 13.87
C ALA A 119 4.20 -8.76 13.62
N LYS A 120 3.84 -9.08 12.39
CA LYS A 120 2.49 -9.46 11.96
C LYS A 120 2.41 -10.82 11.26
N GLY A 121 3.49 -11.23 10.63
CA GLY A 121 3.56 -12.40 9.76
C GLY A 121 3.16 -12.10 8.31
N PRO A 122 3.57 -12.98 7.37
CA PRO A 122 3.47 -12.72 5.93
C PRO A 122 2.02 -12.59 5.43
N LYS A 123 1.06 -13.26 6.05
CA LYS A 123 -0.37 -13.20 5.67
C LYS A 123 -1.02 -11.83 5.85
N ASP A 124 -0.43 -10.99 6.68
CA ASP A 124 -0.94 -9.65 7.01
C ASP A 124 -0.24 -8.54 6.21
N ILE A 125 0.60 -8.94 5.25
CA ILE A 125 1.26 -8.06 4.30
C ILE A 125 0.77 -8.41 2.89
N ALA A 126 0.41 -7.41 2.09
CA ALA A 126 0.06 -7.62 0.70
C ALA A 126 0.89 -6.73 -0.24
N ILE A 127 1.26 -7.27 -1.38
CA ILE A 127 2.06 -6.60 -2.40
C ILE A 127 1.14 -5.98 -3.44
N LEU A 128 1.20 -4.67 -3.58
CA LEU A 128 0.62 -3.94 -4.71
C LEU A 128 1.74 -3.62 -5.70
N ALA A 129 1.96 -4.52 -6.65
CA ALA A 129 3.01 -4.37 -7.64
C ALA A 129 2.57 -3.46 -8.78
N ILE A 130 3.36 -2.42 -9.04
CA ILE A 130 3.11 -1.43 -10.10
C ILE A 130 4.07 -1.69 -11.25
N LYS A 131 3.51 -2.21 -12.33
CA LYS A 131 4.27 -2.44 -13.55
C LYS A 131 4.67 -1.10 -14.20
N PRO A 132 5.93 -0.92 -14.61
CA PRO A 132 6.33 0.24 -15.40
C PRO A 132 5.50 0.33 -16.69
N ASN A 133 5.18 1.56 -17.14
CA ASN A 133 4.39 1.76 -18.34
C ASN A 133 5.07 1.17 -19.60
N ASN A 134 6.39 1.27 -19.67
CA ASN A 134 7.21 0.88 -20.81
C ASN A 134 8.30 -0.13 -20.41
N GLY A 135 7.98 -1.12 -19.58
CA GLY A 135 8.98 -2.05 -19.10
C GLY A 135 8.42 -3.41 -18.72
N ARG A 136 9.32 -4.37 -18.53
CA ARG A 136 8.97 -5.66 -17.94
C ARG A 136 9.00 -5.55 -16.44
N TRP A 137 8.00 -6.11 -15.78
CA TRP A 137 8.04 -6.33 -14.34
C TRP A 137 9.19 -7.30 -14.00
N LYS A 138 10.11 -6.86 -13.14
CA LYS A 138 11.13 -7.73 -12.58
C LYS A 138 10.63 -8.23 -11.24
N ASN A 139 10.27 -9.49 -11.19
CA ASN A 139 9.83 -10.11 -9.95
C ASN A 139 11.04 -10.32 -9.01
N HIS A 140 10.82 -10.07 -7.72
CA HIS A 140 11.78 -10.35 -6.67
C HIS A 140 11.30 -11.57 -5.88
N GLU A 141 12.15 -12.57 -5.72
CA GLU A 141 11.80 -13.87 -5.13
C GLU A 141 11.18 -13.72 -3.74
N TYR A 142 11.74 -12.86 -2.90
CA TYR A 142 11.24 -12.67 -1.54
C TYR A 142 9.82 -12.10 -1.46
N LEU A 143 9.34 -11.43 -2.51
CA LEU A 143 7.97 -10.92 -2.56
C LEU A 143 6.93 -12.01 -2.78
N GLN A 144 7.34 -13.17 -3.27
CA GLN A 144 6.41 -14.28 -3.60
C GLN A 144 5.82 -14.95 -2.35
N GLN A 145 6.41 -14.72 -1.19
CA GLN A 145 5.90 -15.25 0.08
C GLN A 145 4.67 -14.48 0.60
N TYR A 146 4.36 -13.34 0.04
CA TYR A 146 3.26 -12.47 0.47
C TYR A 146 2.05 -12.58 -0.46
N PRO A 147 0.82 -12.31 0.03
CA PRO A 147 -0.35 -12.05 -0.79
C PRO A 147 -0.13 -10.94 -1.82
N TRP A 148 -0.75 -11.07 -2.99
CA TRP A 148 -0.65 -10.10 -4.09
C TRP A 148 -1.98 -9.44 -4.36
N ILE A 149 -1.97 -8.11 -4.49
CA ILE A 149 -3.13 -7.30 -4.84
C ILE A 149 -3.19 -7.15 -6.36
N SER A 150 -4.37 -7.40 -6.92
CA SER A 150 -4.70 -7.18 -8.32
C SER A 150 -6.05 -6.49 -8.44
N TYR A 151 -6.36 -5.91 -9.59
CA TYR A 151 -7.65 -5.31 -9.84
C TYR A 151 -8.45 -6.15 -10.83
N ASP A 152 -9.66 -6.56 -10.43
CA ASP A 152 -10.62 -7.22 -11.29
C ASP A 152 -11.48 -6.16 -11.98
N GLN A 153 -11.19 -5.92 -13.25
CA GLN A 153 -11.85 -4.87 -14.02
C GLN A 153 -13.34 -5.15 -14.25
N ALA A 154 -13.71 -6.42 -14.40
CA ALA A 154 -15.11 -6.78 -14.67
C ALA A 154 -15.99 -6.54 -13.43
N ARG A 155 -15.44 -6.73 -12.25
CA ARG A 155 -16.14 -6.56 -10.97
C ARG A 155 -15.90 -5.20 -10.33
N HIS A 156 -14.95 -4.41 -10.84
CA HIS A 156 -14.47 -3.16 -10.23
C HIS A 156 -14.03 -3.34 -8.77
N LEU A 157 -13.26 -4.41 -8.49
CA LEU A 157 -12.81 -4.76 -7.13
C LEU A 157 -11.31 -5.06 -7.10
N PHE A 158 -10.69 -4.67 -5.99
CA PHE A 158 -9.38 -5.21 -5.65
C PHE A 158 -9.51 -6.63 -5.11
N MET A 159 -8.67 -7.50 -5.64
CA MET A 159 -8.56 -8.89 -5.23
C MET A 159 -7.19 -9.14 -4.61
N VAL A 160 -7.15 -9.96 -3.59
CA VAL A 160 -5.92 -10.45 -2.96
C VAL A 160 -5.79 -11.93 -3.27
N THR A 161 -4.66 -12.33 -3.81
CA THR A 161 -4.32 -13.74 -4.05
C THR A 161 -3.21 -14.15 -3.10
N THR A 162 -3.45 -15.15 -2.25
CA THR A 162 -2.43 -15.67 -1.33
C THR A 162 -1.41 -16.53 -2.07
N PRO A 163 -0.23 -16.80 -1.49
CA PRO A 163 0.77 -17.69 -2.08
C PRO A 163 0.22 -19.10 -2.41
N GLU A 164 -0.73 -19.58 -1.62
CA GLU A 164 -1.41 -20.88 -1.83
C GLU A 164 -2.49 -20.81 -2.91
N GLY A 165 -2.70 -19.65 -3.53
CA GLY A 165 -3.66 -19.45 -4.62
C GLY A 165 -5.10 -19.12 -4.20
N LYS A 166 -5.36 -18.93 -2.91
CA LYS A 166 -6.68 -18.48 -2.43
C LYS A 166 -6.93 -17.04 -2.86
N ARG A 167 -8.11 -16.76 -3.42
CA ARG A 167 -8.52 -15.42 -3.84
C ARG A 167 -9.61 -14.86 -2.92
N LEU A 168 -9.39 -13.63 -2.46
CA LEU A 168 -10.28 -12.86 -1.59
C LEU A 168 -10.49 -11.47 -2.20
N THR A 169 -11.58 -10.80 -1.86
CA THR A 169 -11.63 -9.34 -2.06
C THR A 169 -10.67 -8.66 -1.09
N LEU A 170 -10.15 -7.49 -1.45
CA LEU A 170 -9.29 -6.72 -0.54
C LEU A 170 -10.03 -6.41 0.78
N PHE A 171 -11.34 -6.13 0.71
CA PHE A 171 -12.18 -5.93 1.89
C PHE A 171 -12.17 -7.16 2.83
N ASN A 172 -12.36 -8.36 2.28
CA ASN A 172 -12.35 -9.60 3.09
C ASN A 172 -10.96 -9.95 3.62
N TRP A 173 -9.89 -9.55 2.90
CA TRP A 173 -8.54 -9.73 3.41
C TRP A 173 -8.24 -8.79 4.59
N LEU A 174 -8.84 -7.60 4.60
CA LEU A 174 -8.71 -6.63 5.70
C LEU A 174 -9.53 -7.00 6.93
N SER A 175 -10.59 -7.76 6.77
CA SER A 175 -11.44 -8.26 7.87
C SER A 175 -10.74 -9.34 8.68
#